data_d9eabaf8ffcaf56d062ee5f611eebe35
#
_entry.id   d9eabaf8ffcaf56d062ee5f611eebe35
#
_cell.length_a   1.000
_cell.length_b   1.000
_cell.length_c   1.000
_cell.angle_alpha   90.00
_cell.angle_beta   90.00
_cell.angle_gamma   90.00
#
_symmetry.space_group_name_H-M   'P 1'
#
loop_
_entity.id
_entity.type
_entity.pdbx_description
1 polymer ?
#
loop_
_entity_poly.entity_id
_entity_poly.type
_entity_poly.pdbx_seq_one_letter_code
_entity_poly.pdbx_strand_id
1 'polypeptide(L)'
;MACALIRIRIDVDYPYTSRIRSFLYTALGIKTSRAYLENSKIIARMINQSDRDFRAYWFFTPKTIPDKELLKLIDNSKHEVALHILNDPHTELKNLEQRTGKKINYYTIHGTARLLARVMWRRWKSRAPKIPDGFPLQSFHKFPTTGIDSLSYLYTAEQVKQLAEEAIRKGNVIYFHPIWLFQRGKMNRRGPFYEVLREILQDGNRA
;
A
#
# COMPACT_ATOMS: atom_id res chain seq x y z
N MET A 1 29.16 -2.56 7.11
CA MET A 1 28.39 -1.62 6.25
C MET A 1 27.04 -1.42 6.91
N ALA A 2 26.60 -0.18 7.14
CA ALA A 2 25.26 0.07 7.65
C ALA A 2 24.25 -0.39 6.58
N CYS A 3 23.36 -1.30 6.94
CA CYS A 3 22.31 -1.76 6.04
C CYS A 3 21.40 -0.55 5.73
N ALA A 4 21.22 -0.23 4.47
CA ALA A 4 20.40 0.92 4.09
C ALA A 4 18.94 0.66 4.48
N LEU A 5 18.31 1.63 5.15
CA LEU A 5 16.89 1.59 5.52
C LEU A 5 16.01 1.37 4.29
N ILE A 6 15.28 0.27 4.26
CA ILE A 6 14.38 -0.09 3.18
C ILE A 6 13.01 0.52 3.43
N ARG A 7 12.53 1.35 2.50
CA ARG A 7 11.20 1.97 2.61
C ARG A 7 10.17 1.19 1.82
N ILE A 8 9.05 0.90 2.47
CA ILE A 8 7.91 0.19 1.88
C ILE A 8 6.69 1.09 1.95
N ARG A 9 6.01 1.29 0.83
CA ARG A 9 4.69 1.93 0.76
C ARG A 9 3.61 0.85 0.57
N ILE A 10 2.60 0.84 1.43
CA ILE A 10 1.51 -0.13 1.43
C ILE A 10 0.21 0.64 1.27
N ASP A 11 -0.38 0.60 0.07
CA ASP A 11 -1.63 1.27 -0.23
C ASP A 11 -2.80 0.33 0.10
N VAL A 12 -3.43 0.57 1.27
CA VAL A 12 -4.59 -0.20 1.73
C VAL A 12 -5.85 0.44 1.16
N ASP A 13 -6.03 0.29 -0.13
CA ASP A 13 -7.20 0.81 -0.84
C ASP A 13 -8.12 -0.35 -1.25
N TYR A 14 -8.39 -0.66 -2.37
CA TYR A 14 -9.35 -1.63 -2.91
C TYR A 14 -9.65 -2.86 -2.03
N PRO A 15 -10.82 -2.91 -1.42
CA PRO A 15 -11.25 -4.10 -0.69
C PRO A 15 -11.69 -5.26 -1.61
N TYR A 16 -11.54 -5.15 -2.92
CA TYR A 16 -12.11 -6.08 -3.91
C TYR A 16 -11.07 -6.91 -4.66
N THR A 17 -11.50 -8.10 -5.06
CA THR A 17 -10.66 -9.12 -5.66
C THR A 17 -10.32 -8.89 -7.14
N SER A 18 -10.93 -7.91 -7.81
CA SER A 18 -10.60 -7.52 -9.18
C SER A 18 -10.82 -6.04 -9.41
N ARG A 19 -10.05 -5.44 -10.35
CA ARG A 19 -10.18 -4.02 -10.69
C ARG A 19 -11.59 -3.65 -11.17
N ILE A 20 -12.23 -4.51 -11.97
CA ILE A 20 -13.58 -4.29 -12.47
C ILE A 20 -14.59 -4.36 -11.33
N ARG A 21 -14.52 -5.38 -10.46
CA ARG A 21 -15.37 -5.49 -9.28
C ARG A 21 -15.13 -4.33 -8.31
N SER A 22 -13.87 -3.95 -8.09
CA SER A 22 -13.52 -2.78 -7.30
C SER A 22 -14.22 -1.53 -7.82
N PHE A 23 -14.13 -1.27 -9.11
CA PHE A 23 -14.81 -0.13 -9.74
C PHE A 23 -16.32 -0.21 -9.59
N LEU A 24 -16.95 -1.33 -9.95
CA LEU A 24 -18.39 -1.51 -9.87
C LEU A 24 -18.91 -1.41 -8.43
N TYR A 25 -18.29 -2.10 -7.49
CA TYR A 25 -18.73 -2.08 -6.09
C TYR A 25 -18.48 -0.74 -5.41
N THR A 26 -17.39 -0.04 -5.76
CA THR A 26 -17.16 1.33 -5.28
C THR A 26 -18.22 2.28 -5.85
N ALA A 27 -18.53 2.17 -7.14
CA ALA A 27 -19.58 2.97 -7.78
C ALA A 27 -20.97 2.71 -7.19
N LEU A 28 -21.26 1.45 -6.81
CA LEU A 28 -22.53 1.03 -6.23
C LEU A 28 -22.58 1.14 -4.70
N GLY A 29 -21.49 1.56 -4.05
CA GLY A 29 -21.42 1.67 -2.59
C GLY A 29 -21.57 0.34 -1.81
N ILE A 30 -21.34 -0.81 -2.47
CA ILE A 30 -21.55 -2.12 -1.87
C ILE A 30 -20.45 -2.44 -0.84
N LYS A 31 -20.84 -3.00 0.30
CA LYS A 31 -19.92 -3.47 1.35
C LYS A 31 -19.03 -4.59 0.82
N THR A 32 -17.77 -4.57 1.20
CA THR A 32 -16.68 -5.35 0.63
C THR A 32 -16.20 -6.48 1.53
N SER A 33 -15.49 -7.44 0.95
CA SER A 33 -14.80 -8.46 1.74
C SER A 33 -13.70 -7.81 2.60
N ARG A 34 -13.43 -8.38 3.78
CA ARG A 34 -12.32 -7.93 4.64
C ARG A 34 -10.95 -8.46 4.21
N ALA A 35 -10.84 -9.00 3.00
CA ALA A 35 -9.59 -9.61 2.52
C ALA A 35 -8.39 -8.65 2.57
N TYR A 36 -8.60 -7.37 2.27
CA TYR A 36 -7.55 -6.35 2.38
C TYR A 36 -7.00 -6.23 3.80
N LEU A 37 -7.87 -6.34 4.81
CA LEU A 37 -7.51 -6.20 6.21
C LEU A 37 -6.75 -7.44 6.70
N GLU A 38 -7.22 -8.62 6.39
CA GLU A 38 -6.54 -9.87 6.74
C GLU A 38 -5.18 -10.00 6.06
N ASN A 39 -5.09 -9.62 4.79
CA ASN A 39 -3.82 -9.58 4.08
C ASN A 39 -2.86 -8.54 4.69
N SER A 40 -3.36 -7.38 5.12
CA SER A 40 -2.57 -6.37 5.81
C SER A 40 -1.98 -6.90 7.12
N LYS A 41 -2.75 -7.68 7.89
CA LYS A 41 -2.25 -8.31 9.13
C LYS A 41 -1.13 -9.32 8.83
N ILE A 42 -1.27 -10.10 7.77
CA ILE A 42 -0.22 -11.04 7.34
C ILE A 42 1.07 -10.27 6.99
N ILE A 43 0.96 -9.21 6.17
CA ILE A 43 2.09 -8.38 5.79
C ILE A 43 2.75 -7.73 7.02
N ALA A 44 1.96 -7.19 7.94
CA ALA A 44 2.48 -6.59 9.16
C ALA A 44 3.28 -7.60 10.01
N ARG A 45 2.78 -8.83 10.15
CA ARG A 45 3.52 -9.90 10.84
C ARG A 45 4.82 -10.26 10.12
N MET A 46 4.81 -10.34 8.78
CA MET A 46 6.02 -10.62 8.00
C MET A 46 7.09 -9.53 8.20
N ILE A 47 6.69 -8.25 8.17
CA ILE A 47 7.60 -7.13 8.40
C ILE A 47 8.14 -7.14 9.82
N ASN A 48 7.30 -7.44 10.82
CA ASN A 48 7.72 -7.52 12.23
C ASN A 48 8.71 -8.64 12.48
N GLN A 49 8.58 -9.75 11.77
CA GLN A 49 9.44 -10.93 11.88
C GLN A 49 10.74 -10.81 11.06
N SER A 50 10.85 -9.78 10.23
CA SER A 50 12.04 -9.57 9.41
C SER A 50 13.18 -9.00 10.22
N ASP A 51 14.39 -9.53 10.00
CA ASP A 51 15.65 -9.02 10.57
C ASP A 51 16.19 -7.80 9.80
N ARG A 52 15.65 -7.50 8.64
CA ARG A 52 16.04 -6.32 7.84
C ARG A 52 15.45 -5.04 8.42
N ASP A 53 16.17 -3.94 8.23
CA ASP A 53 15.73 -2.61 8.67
C ASP A 53 14.72 -2.03 7.67
N PHE A 54 13.42 -2.16 7.99
CA PHE A 54 12.32 -1.66 7.20
C PHE A 54 11.62 -0.47 7.86
N ARG A 55 11.16 0.47 7.01
CA ARG A 55 10.16 1.48 7.37
C ARG A 55 8.96 1.32 6.45
N ALA A 56 7.85 0.81 6.98
CA ALA A 56 6.62 0.58 6.25
C ALA A 56 5.60 1.71 6.48
N TYR A 57 5.17 2.35 5.40
CA TYR A 57 4.17 3.41 5.40
C TYR A 57 2.83 2.86 4.92
N TRP A 58 1.84 2.85 5.81
CA TRP A 58 0.51 2.28 5.57
C TRP A 58 -0.47 3.37 5.18
N PHE A 59 -0.84 3.44 3.93
CA PHE A 59 -1.77 4.43 3.39
C PHE A 59 -3.19 3.91 3.42
N PHE A 60 -3.98 4.38 4.40
CA PHE A 60 -5.38 4.00 4.57
C PHE A 60 -6.31 5.03 3.95
N THR A 61 -7.37 4.55 3.30
CA THR A 61 -8.50 5.38 2.85
C THR A 61 -9.56 5.44 3.97
N PRO A 62 -10.53 6.37 3.91
CA PRO A 62 -11.67 6.38 4.83
C PRO A 62 -12.48 5.08 4.84
N LYS A 63 -12.36 4.27 3.76
CA LYS A 63 -13.08 3.00 3.61
C LYS A 63 -12.30 1.78 4.11
N THR A 64 -11.00 1.92 4.33
CA THR A 64 -10.08 0.81 4.66
C THR A 64 -9.37 1.03 5.99
N ILE A 65 -9.99 1.75 6.91
CA ILE A 65 -9.44 2.05 8.23
C ILE A 65 -9.07 0.76 8.97
N PRO A 66 -7.87 0.70 9.58
CA PRO A 66 -7.40 -0.49 10.29
C PRO A 66 -8.29 -0.82 11.49
N ASP A 67 -8.47 -2.10 11.76
CA ASP A 67 -9.07 -2.58 13.00
C ASP A 67 -8.06 -2.56 14.17
N LYS A 68 -8.54 -2.83 15.38
CA LYS A 68 -7.71 -2.83 16.59
C LYS A 68 -6.54 -3.81 16.51
N GLU A 69 -6.74 -4.96 15.86
CA GLU A 69 -5.69 -5.98 15.72
C GLU A 69 -4.58 -5.50 14.79
N LEU A 70 -4.94 -4.94 13.61
CA LEU A 70 -3.95 -4.38 12.69
C LEU A 70 -3.22 -3.20 13.33
N LEU A 71 -3.94 -2.30 14.03
CA LEU A 71 -3.32 -1.18 14.75
C LEU A 71 -2.27 -1.67 15.75
N LYS A 72 -2.57 -2.73 16.52
CA LYS A 72 -1.61 -3.33 17.46
C LYS A 72 -0.38 -3.91 16.74
N LEU A 73 -0.56 -4.54 15.57
CA LEU A 73 0.55 -5.10 14.80
C LEU A 73 1.49 -4.03 14.23
N ILE A 74 0.93 -2.85 13.88
CA ILE A 74 1.70 -1.73 13.31
C ILE A 74 2.03 -0.65 14.35
N ASP A 75 1.93 -0.98 15.65
CA ASP A 75 2.27 -0.07 16.75
C ASP A 75 3.71 -0.25 17.21
N ASN A 76 4.64 -0.03 16.28
CA ASN A 76 6.08 -0.07 16.57
C ASN A 76 6.86 0.83 15.59
N SER A 77 8.17 0.95 15.81
CA SER A 77 9.05 1.84 15.04
C SER A 77 9.21 1.48 13.57
N LYS A 78 8.90 0.24 13.17
CA LYS A 78 8.98 -0.19 11.76
C LYS A 78 7.81 0.33 10.92
N HIS A 79 6.74 0.85 11.53
CA HIS A 79 5.50 1.18 10.83
C HIS A 79 5.08 2.63 11.07
N GLU A 80 4.49 3.23 10.04
CA GLU A 80 3.90 4.55 10.08
C GLU A 80 2.54 4.56 9.37
N VAL A 81 1.52 5.11 10.02
CA VAL A 81 0.18 5.27 9.44
C VAL A 81 0.16 6.56 8.62
N ALA A 82 -0.41 6.47 7.41
CA ALA A 82 -0.47 7.56 6.45
C ALA A 82 -1.86 7.64 5.79
N LEU A 83 -2.18 8.78 5.20
CA LEU A 83 -3.48 9.03 4.58
C LEU A 83 -3.46 8.76 3.07
N HIS A 84 -4.42 7.97 2.58
CA HIS A 84 -4.70 7.78 1.17
C HIS A 84 -5.97 8.54 0.79
N ILE A 85 -5.81 9.76 0.26
CA ILE A 85 -6.89 10.71 0.04
C ILE A 85 -7.79 10.26 -1.11
N LEU A 86 -9.11 10.23 -0.86
CA LEU A 86 -10.13 9.94 -1.87
C LEU A 86 -10.84 11.21 -2.37
N ASN A 87 -11.29 12.07 -1.45
CA ASN A 87 -12.14 13.20 -1.78
C ASN A 87 -11.77 14.48 -1.01
N ASP A 88 -11.95 14.49 0.31
CA ASP A 88 -11.75 15.66 1.16
C ASP A 88 -10.57 15.44 2.13
N PRO A 89 -9.42 16.07 1.85
CA PRO A 89 -8.21 15.88 2.63
C PRO A 89 -8.36 16.16 4.14
N HIS A 90 -9.05 17.24 4.51
CA HIS A 90 -9.15 17.64 5.92
C HIS A 90 -10.07 16.72 6.73
N THR A 91 -11.25 16.42 6.20
CA THR A 91 -12.19 15.50 6.85
C THR A 91 -11.61 14.09 6.95
N GLU A 92 -10.95 13.62 5.90
CA GLU A 92 -10.34 12.29 5.86
C GLU A 92 -9.17 12.18 6.84
N LEU A 93 -8.32 13.21 6.94
CA LEU A 93 -7.25 13.29 7.93
C LEU A 93 -7.80 13.20 9.35
N LYS A 94 -8.74 14.10 9.69
CA LYS A 94 -9.35 14.12 11.02
C LYS A 94 -9.95 12.76 11.39
N ASN A 95 -10.69 12.14 10.47
CA ASN A 95 -11.28 10.82 10.69
C ASN A 95 -10.24 9.73 10.91
N LEU A 96 -9.15 9.73 10.13
CA LEU A 96 -8.09 8.73 10.29
C LEU A 96 -7.37 8.90 11.63
N GLU A 97 -7.00 10.12 12.00
CA GLU A 97 -6.36 10.41 13.30
C GLU A 97 -7.25 10.02 14.48
N GLN A 98 -8.52 10.39 14.46
CA GLN A 98 -9.47 10.03 15.53
C GLN A 98 -9.64 8.51 15.67
N ARG A 99 -9.68 7.77 14.56
CA ARG A 99 -9.89 6.33 14.61
C ARG A 99 -8.64 5.53 14.94
N THR A 100 -7.47 6.05 14.61
CA THR A 100 -6.20 5.35 14.85
C THR A 100 -5.51 5.82 16.12
N GLY A 101 -5.84 7.00 16.63
CA GLY A 101 -5.14 7.65 17.73
C GLY A 101 -3.71 8.06 17.38
N LYS A 102 -3.34 8.02 16.08
CA LYS A 102 -1.99 8.31 15.61
C LYS A 102 -1.94 9.63 14.86
N LYS A 103 -0.86 10.39 15.07
CA LYS A 103 -0.54 11.56 14.26
C LYS A 103 -0.11 11.10 12.85
N ILE A 104 -0.68 11.74 11.84
CA ILE A 104 -0.39 11.44 10.43
C ILE A 104 0.59 12.47 9.89
N ASN A 105 1.62 12.02 9.18
CA ASN A 105 2.66 12.90 8.62
C ASN A 105 2.66 12.92 7.08
N TYR A 106 2.17 11.85 6.44
CA TYR A 106 2.25 11.68 4.99
C TYR A 106 0.90 11.41 4.37
N TYR A 107 0.77 11.83 3.11
CA TYR A 107 -0.38 11.47 2.27
C TYR A 107 0.02 11.03 0.88
N THR A 108 -0.89 10.28 0.26
CA THR A 108 -0.96 10.01 -1.18
C THR A 108 -2.36 10.27 -1.70
N ILE A 109 -2.51 10.41 -3.01
CA ILE A 109 -3.83 10.59 -3.65
C ILE A 109 -4.20 9.29 -4.34
N HIS A 110 -5.41 8.80 -4.05
CA HIS A 110 -5.95 7.59 -4.67
C HIS A 110 -6.20 7.79 -6.17
N GLY A 111 -5.97 6.75 -6.95
CA GLY A 111 -6.32 6.75 -8.38
C GLY A 111 -5.28 7.33 -9.33
N THR A 112 -4.03 7.55 -8.87
CA THR A 112 -2.93 7.99 -9.74
C THR A 112 -2.35 6.87 -10.62
N ALA A 113 -3.03 5.71 -10.74
CA ALA A 113 -2.54 4.56 -11.49
C ALA A 113 -2.67 4.70 -13.01
N ARG A 114 -1.64 4.22 -13.69
CA ARG A 114 -1.31 4.45 -15.08
C ARG A 114 -2.15 3.67 -16.09
N LEU A 115 -2.39 3.95 -17.22
CA LEU A 115 -2.73 3.34 -18.52
C LEU A 115 -4.22 3.24 -18.89
N LEU A 116 -5.09 2.56 -18.15
CA LEU A 116 -6.55 2.60 -18.45
C LEU A 116 -7.15 3.93 -18.04
N ALA A 117 -6.53 4.59 -17.08
CA ALA A 117 -6.84 5.94 -16.69
C ALA A 117 -6.59 6.96 -17.80
N ARG A 118 -5.70 6.77 -18.77
CA ARG A 118 -5.44 7.79 -19.81
C ARG A 118 -6.64 8.04 -20.73
N VAL A 119 -7.45 7.04 -21.02
CA VAL A 119 -8.65 7.18 -21.89
C VAL A 119 -9.87 7.59 -21.06
N MET A 120 -10.08 6.99 -19.87
CA MET A 120 -11.14 7.39 -18.95
C MET A 120 -10.75 8.61 -18.09
N TRP A 121 -9.47 8.89 -17.93
CA TRP A 121 -8.85 9.85 -17.03
C TRP A 121 -9.04 11.31 -17.44
N ARG A 122 -9.29 11.62 -18.69
CA ARG A 122 -9.64 13.00 -19.07
C ARG A 122 -10.87 13.52 -18.30
N ARG A 123 -11.81 12.62 -17.97
CA ARG A 123 -12.98 12.97 -17.13
C ARG A 123 -12.69 12.84 -15.62
N TRP A 124 -11.70 12.05 -15.21
CA TRP A 124 -11.42 11.80 -13.80
C TRP A 124 -10.32 12.70 -13.22
N LYS A 125 -9.40 13.15 -14.04
CA LYS A 125 -8.39 14.16 -13.64
C LYS A 125 -9.03 15.46 -13.13
N SER A 126 -10.21 15.77 -13.59
CA SER A 126 -11.02 16.89 -13.09
C SER A 126 -11.63 16.64 -11.70
N ARG A 127 -11.57 15.40 -11.19
CA ARG A 127 -12.14 14.99 -9.89
C ARG A 127 -11.08 14.53 -8.88
N ALA A 128 -9.79 14.55 -9.24
CA ALA A 128 -8.75 14.33 -8.24
C ALA A 128 -8.88 15.41 -7.15
N PRO A 129 -8.86 15.04 -5.88
CA PRO A 129 -9.00 16.00 -4.80
C PRO A 129 -7.88 17.04 -4.91
N LYS A 130 -8.24 18.32 -4.88
CA LYS A 130 -7.26 19.39 -4.78
C LYS A 130 -6.73 19.40 -3.35
N ILE A 131 -5.43 19.35 -3.21
CA ILE A 131 -4.79 19.54 -1.92
C ILE A 131 -4.79 21.03 -1.62
N PRO A 132 -5.39 21.48 -0.51
CA PRO A 132 -5.40 22.89 -0.14
C PRO A 132 -3.97 23.41 0.12
N ASP A 133 -3.77 24.68 -0.13
CA ASP A 133 -2.53 25.36 0.27
C ASP A 133 -2.41 25.29 1.80
N GLY A 134 -1.19 25.00 2.27
CA GLY A 134 -0.95 24.85 3.71
C GLY A 134 -1.46 23.54 4.32
N PHE A 135 -1.85 22.53 3.51
CA PHE A 135 -2.22 21.21 4.04
C PHE A 135 -1.08 20.63 4.89
N PRO A 136 -1.36 20.18 6.14
CA PRO A 136 -0.30 19.93 7.12
C PRO A 136 0.56 18.68 6.84
N LEU A 137 0.14 17.83 5.88
CA LEU A 137 0.85 16.59 5.57
C LEU A 137 1.85 16.76 4.42
N GLN A 138 2.90 15.94 4.45
CA GLN A 138 3.86 15.87 3.36
C GLN A 138 3.38 14.90 2.27
N SER A 139 3.50 15.31 1.00
CA SER A 139 3.23 14.41 -0.12
C SER A 139 4.28 13.31 -0.19
N PHE A 140 3.83 12.05 -0.19
CA PHE A 140 4.71 10.89 -0.37
C PHE A 140 5.13 10.69 -1.85
N HIS A 141 4.46 11.36 -2.79
CA HIS A 141 4.81 11.30 -4.21
C HIS A 141 6.19 11.89 -4.56
N LYS A 142 6.82 12.59 -3.61
CA LYS A 142 8.20 13.09 -3.78
C LYS A 142 9.26 11.98 -3.79
N PHE A 143 8.93 10.80 -3.26
CA PHE A 143 9.85 9.67 -3.25
C PHE A 143 9.69 8.85 -4.53
N PRO A 144 10.80 8.46 -5.21
CA PRO A 144 10.72 7.55 -6.34
C PRO A 144 10.19 6.19 -5.86
N THR A 145 9.18 5.67 -6.55
CA THR A 145 8.50 4.44 -6.16
C THR A 145 8.55 3.39 -7.27
N THR A 146 8.69 2.13 -6.89
CA THR A 146 8.58 0.96 -7.76
C THR A 146 7.44 0.07 -7.30
N GLY A 147 6.38 -0.04 -8.11
CA GLY A 147 5.24 -0.91 -7.81
C GLY A 147 5.58 -2.35 -8.15
N ILE A 148 5.46 -3.25 -7.19
CA ILE A 148 5.84 -4.67 -7.35
C ILE A 148 4.65 -5.61 -7.52
N ASP A 149 3.47 -5.25 -7.03
CA ASP A 149 2.26 -6.07 -7.15
C ASP A 149 1.63 -6.03 -8.55
N SER A 150 1.65 -4.86 -9.19
CA SER A 150 1.15 -4.71 -10.56
C SER A 150 2.02 -5.42 -11.59
N LEU A 151 3.29 -5.64 -11.27
CA LEU A 151 4.24 -6.37 -12.10
C LEU A 151 4.01 -7.88 -12.04
N SER A 152 3.47 -8.40 -10.94
CA SER A 152 3.22 -9.83 -10.75
C SER A 152 2.25 -10.46 -11.78
N TYR A 153 1.54 -9.64 -12.55
CA TYR A 153 0.70 -10.11 -13.67
C TYR A 153 1.45 -10.21 -15.00
N LEU A 154 2.57 -9.52 -15.14
CA LEU A 154 3.32 -9.38 -16.38
C LEU A 154 4.67 -10.10 -16.34
N TYR A 155 5.17 -10.38 -15.14
CA TYR A 155 6.51 -10.90 -14.90
C TYR A 155 6.46 -12.17 -14.04
N THR A 156 7.50 -12.99 -14.15
CA THR A 156 7.70 -14.12 -13.24
C THR A 156 8.05 -13.65 -11.83
N ALA A 157 7.89 -14.52 -10.83
CA ALA A 157 8.26 -14.22 -9.45
C ALA A 157 9.72 -13.75 -9.35
N GLU A 158 10.63 -14.40 -10.05
CA GLU A 158 12.05 -14.05 -10.07
C GLU A 158 12.30 -12.65 -10.65
N GLN A 159 11.64 -12.32 -11.75
CA GLN A 159 11.75 -10.98 -12.35
C GLN A 159 11.22 -9.87 -11.41
N VAL A 160 10.11 -10.14 -10.71
CA VAL A 160 9.56 -9.19 -9.73
C VAL A 160 10.53 -9.01 -8.56
N LYS A 161 11.14 -10.08 -8.07
CA LYS A 161 12.16 -10.05 -7.03
C LYS A 161 13.36 -9.21 -7.46
N GLN A 162 13.93 -9.46 -8.64
CA GLN A 162 15.06 -8.70 -9.18
C GLN A 162 14.75 -7.20 -9.28
N LEU A 163 13.55 -6.84 -9.77
CA LEU A 163 13.11 -5.45 -9.85
C LEU A 163 12.96 -4.80 -8.46
N ALA A 164 12.46 -5.54 -7.48
CA ALA A 164 12.37 -5.05 -6.11
C ALA A 164 13.75 -4.83 -5.48
N GLU A 165 14.68 -5.76 -5.66
CA GLU A 165 16.06 -5.65 -5.16
C GLU A 165 16.82 -4.49 -5.85
N GLU A 166 16.60 -4.31 -7.15
CA GLU A 166 17.18 -3.16 -7.86
C GLU A 166 16.62 -1.83 -7.32
N ALA A 167 15.31 -1.76 -7.08
CA ALA A 167 14.67 -0.59 -6.48
C ALA A 167 15.24 -0.29 -5.09
N ILE A 168 15.42 -1.32 -4.25
CA ILE A 168 16.03 -1.20 -2.92
C ILE A 168 17.47 -0.67 -3.02
N ARG A 169 18.29 -1.24 -3.90
CA ARG A 169 19.67 -0.78 -4.13
C ARG A 169 19.76 0.69 -4.57
N LYS A 170 18.77 1.16 -5.33
CA LYS A 170 18.67 2.56 -5.77
C LYS A 170 18.08 3.48 -4.68
N GLY A 171 17.72 2.97 -3.51
CA GLY A 171 17.04 3.74 -2.45
C GLY A 171 15.60 4.13 -2.79
N ASN A 172 14.99 3.49 -3.80
CA ASN A 172 13.60 3.69 -4.15
C ASN A 172 12.68 3.04 -3.12
N VAL A 173 11.47 3.58 -2.99
CA VAL A 173 10.41 2.97 -2.20
C VAL A 173 9.76 1.87 -3.03
N ILE A 174 9.72 0.63 -2.51
CA ILE A 174 8.87 -0.41 -3.09
C ILE A 174 7.43 -0.21 -2.64
N TYR A 175 6.46 -0.37 -3.57
CA TYR A 175 5.07 -0.19 -3.20
C TYR A 175 4.16 -1.29 -3.73
N PHE A 176 3.12 -1.61 -2.96
CA PHE A 176 2.12 -2.62 -3.30
C PHE A 176 0.82 -2.43 -2.52
N HIS A 177 -0.21 -3.21 -2.92
CA HIS A 177 -1.52 -3.21 -2.29
C HIS A 177 -1.78 -4.57 -1.63
N PRO A 178 -2.18 -4.63 -0.36
CA PRO A 178 -2.46 -5.89 0.34
C PRO A 178 -3.47 -6.81 -0.34
N ILE A 179 -4.42 -6.24 -1.07
CA ILE A 179 -5.46 -7.01 -1.77
C ILE A 179 -4.87 -7.99 -2.80
N TRP A 180 -3.66 -7.71 -3.32
CA TRP A 180 -2.99 -8.53 -4.31
C TRP A 180 -2.00 -9.55 -3.73
N LEU A 181 -1.90 -9.64 -2.39
CA LEU A 181 -1.00 -10.57 -1.71
C LEU A 181 -1.24 -12.01 -2.14
N PHE A 182 -2.49 -12.37 -2.41
CA PHE A 182 -2.89 -13.69 -2.88
C PHE A 182 -3.55 -13.59 -4.25
N GLN A 183 -3.34 -14.60 -5.08
CA GLN A 183 -3.89 -14.61 -6.43
C GLN A 183 -5.40 -14.38 -6.41
N ARG A 184 -5.89 -13.39 -7.15
CA ARG A 184 -7.32 -13.01 -7.29
C ARG A 184 -8.02 -12.70 -5.95
N GLY A 185 -7.30 -12.21 -4.96
CA GLY A 185 -7.86 -11.87 -3.65
C GLY A 185 -8.36 -13.08 -2.84
N LYS A 186 -8.09 -14.29 -3.28
CA LYS A 186 -8.28 -15.49 -2.47
C LYS A 186 -7.11 -15.62 -1.51
N MET A 187 -7.38 -16.07 -0.30
CA MET A 187 -6.36 -16.40 0.70
C MET A 187 -5.59 -17.66 0.27
N ASN A 188 -4.90 -17.59 -0.84
CA ASN A 188 -4.02 -18.62 -1.32
C ASN A 188 -2.58 -18.26 -0.94
N ARG A 189 -2.05 -18.87 0.11
CA ARG A 189 -0.68 -18.67 0.61
C ARG A 189 0.42 -19.02 -0.41
N ARG A 190 0.07 -19.54 -1.57
CA ARG A 190 0.97 -19.89 -2.67
C ARG A 190 0.86 -18.91 -3.86
N GLY A 191 0.22 -17.77 -3.68
CA GLY A 191 0.17 -16.75 -4.73
C GLY A 191 1.58 -16.21 -5.02
N PRO A 192 1.92 -15.94 -6.29
CA PRO A 192 3.28 -15.53 -6.66
C PRO A 192 3.75 -14.30 -5.87
N PHE A 193 2.85 -13.34 -5.61
CA PHE A 193 3.23 -12.14 -4.87
C PHE A 193 3.53 -12.41 -3.39
N TYR A 194 2.81 -13.32 -2.74
CA TYR A 194 3.09 -13.72 -1.35
C TYR A 194 4.51 -14.28 -1.22
N GLU A 195 4.92 -15.18 -2.10
CA GLU A 195 6.25 -15.79 -2.06
C GLU A 195 7.36 -14.75 -2.32
N VAL A 196 7.18 -13.92 -3.34
CA VAL A 196 8.11 -12.83 -3.65
C VAL A 196 8.27 -11.87 -2.46
N LEU A 197 7.16 -11.44 -1.85
CA LEU A 197 7.21 -10.54 -0.70
C LEU A 197 7.89 -11.22 0.49
N ARG A 198 7.61 -12.49 0.74
CA ARG A 198 8.26 -13.27 1.79
C ARG A 198 9.78 -13.30 1.58
N GLU A 199 10.25 -13.58 0.38
CA GLU A 199 11.67 -13.59 0.06
C GLU A 199 12.32 -12.22 0.26
N ILE A 200 11.72 -11.15 -0.27
CA ILE A 200 12.21 -9.78 -0.08
C ILE A 200 12.35 -9.42 1.41
N LEU A 201 11.40 -9.87 2.23
CA LEU A 201 11.41 -9.56 3.66
C LEU A 201 12.36 -10.45 4.48
N GLN A 202 12.70 -11.65 4.00
CA GLN A 202 13.52 -12.64 4.74
C GLN A 202 14.98 -12.73 4.27
N ASP A 203 15.30 -12.32 3.05
CA ASP A 203 16.64 -12.50 2.44
C ASP A 203 17.76 -11.62 3.04
N GLY A 204 17.65 -11.19 4.30
CA GLY A 204 18.73 -10.52 5.02
C GLY A 204 19.93 -11.43 5.36
N ASN A 205 19.77 -12.75 5.29
CA ASN A 205 20.77 -13.73 5.79
C ASN A 205 21.45 -14.59 4.71
N ARG A 206 21.36 -14.20 3.42
CA ARG A 206 22.01 -14.95 2.32
C ARG A 206 23.06 -14.13 1.57
N ALA A 207 23.86 -13.35 2.28
CA ALA A 207 25.07 -12.71 1.74
C ALA A 207 26.28 -13.08 2.58
#